data_a04da25684752adf9c57a2f1e1da61ef
#
_entry.id   a04da25684752adf9c57a2f1e1da61ef
#
_cell.length_a   1.000
_cell.length_b   1.000
_cell.length_c   1.000
_cell.angle_alpha   90.00
_cell.angle_beta   90.00
_cell.angle_gamma   90.00
#
_symmetry.space_group_name_H-M   'P 1'
#
loop_
_entity.id
_entity.type
_entity.pdbx_description
1 polymer ?
#
loop_
_entity_poly.entity_id
_entity_poly.type
_entity_poly.pdbx_seq_one_letter_code
_entity_poly.pdbx_strand_id
1 'polypeptide(L)'
;SRFDDSSVLDNITYTPISSTASFYDFIINEIIPYFSENYRISNFRIIVGQERTANFANFFLLKQNPQIRGVISISPKISKNMNRYLVGNLSKINSKIVYTLSSSKKDFESILKNVSELKISLDSIENKNFKFESLIFDNENHYILPSVSVPKSIRSTYSMYSDIDKVEYDTIISKLDKSPIEYLKNRYKRIKDFYDEDKTISVNDFMAIEEYIEENEFFNLYNDLSELAKQEHPGTVLASYYKGRFMEETGDPEKAMYIYRSAYNMMEVEGLTKEYLLQLAESIKEDFNY
;
A
#
# COMPACT_ATOMS: atom_id res chain seq x y z
N SER A 1 19.71 24.69 6.03
CA SER A 1 19.64 24.24 7.42
C SER A 1 20.90 23.46 7.74
N ARG A 2 21.54 23.81 8.81
CA ARG A 2 22.73 23.11 9.27
C ARG A 2 22.27 22.03 10.24
N PHE A 3 21.92 20.88 9.71
CA PHE A 3 21.79 19.70 10.55
C PHE A 3 23.20 19.31 11.01
N ASP A 4 23.42 19.40 12.28
CA ASP A 4 24.58 18.80 12.88
C ASP A 4 24.27 17.34 13.14
N ASP A 5 24.73 16.49 12.25
CA ASP A 5 24.53 15.04 12.32
C ASP A 5 25.50 14.34 13.26
N SER A 6 26.40 15.06 13.80
CA SER A 6 27.09 14.62 15.03
C SER A 6 26.15 14.63 16.22
N SER A 7 24.86 14.95 16.00
CA SER A 7 23.85 14.99 17.04
C SER A 7 23.92 13.74 17.88
N VAL A 8 24.33 13.93 19.08
CA VAL A 8 24.36 12.92 20.10
C VAL A 8 22.87 12.64 20.43
N LEU A 9 22.51 11.39 20.43
CA LEU A 9 21.21 10.92 20.84
C LEU A 9 21.11 11.04 22.36
N ASP A 10 20.01 11.59 22.86
CA ASP A 10 19.66 11.44 24.25
C ASP A 10 19.35 9.96 24.54
N ASN A 11 20.08 9.36 25.45
CA ASN A 11 19.98 7.92 25.72
C ASN A 11 18.70 7.50 26.44
N ILE A 12 17.90 8.46 26.94
CA ILE A 12 16.65 8.22 27.66
C ILE A 12 15.47 8.44 26.71
N THR A 13 15.46 9.58 26.03
CA THR A 13 14.31 9.99 25.20
C THR A 13 14.41 9.51 23.75
N TYR A 14 15.59 9.05 23.32
CA TYR A 14 15.90 8.68 21.93
C TYR A 14 15.60 9.78 20.91
N THR A 15 15.75 11.04 21.33
CA THR A 15 15.61 12.20 20.46
C THR A 15 16.95 12.84 20.16
N PRO A 16 17.12 13.58 19.06
CA PRO A 16 18.34 14.33 18.82
C PRO A 16 18.50 15.42 19.89
N ILE A 17 19.75 15.59 20.37
CA ILE A 17 20.13 16.68 21.24
C ILE A 17 20.96 17.67 20.44
N SER A 18 20.83 18.83 20.41
CA SER A 18 21.54 19.89 19.69
C SER A 18 20.60 20.65 18.75
N SER A 19 21.13 21.32 17.77
CA SER A 19 20.35 22.12 16.82
C SER A 19 19.29 21.33 16.03
N THR A 20 19.41 20.01 15.93
CA THR A 20 18.43 19.15 15.27
C THR A 20 17.20 18.86 16.14
N ALA A 21 17.32 18.98 17.45
CA ALA A 21 16.19 18.75 18.38
C ALA A 21 15.01 19.66 18.07
N SER A 22 15.25 20.96 17.93
CA SER A 22 14.19 21.93 17.62
C SER A 22 13.49 21.63 16.30
N PHE A 23 14.19 21.13 15.29
CA PHE A 23 13.59 20.77 14.03
C PHE A 23 12.79 19.44 14.10
N TYR A 24 13.26 18.50 14.90
CA TYR A 24 12.51 17.28 15.20
C TYR A 24 11.19 17.64 15.92
N ASP A 25 11.27 18.48 16.96
CA ASP A 25 10.11 18.92 17.72
C ASP A 25 9.12 19.72 16.86
N PHE A 26 9.62 20.58 15.97
CA PHE A 26 8.80 21.31 15.02
C PHE A 26 7.99 20.38 14.10
N ILE A 27 8.62 19.31 13.57
CA ILE A 27 7.90 18.35 12.74
C ILE A 27 6.82 17.63 13.56
N ILE A 28 7.14 17.14 14.76
CA ILE A 28 6.23 16.32 15.57
C ILE A 28 5.11 17.15 16.18
N ASN A 29 5.43 18.36 16.69
CA ASN A 29 4.51 19.15 17.54
C ASN A 29 3.79 20.26 16.77
N GLU A 30 4.27 20.62 15.57
CA GLU A 30 3.67 21.72 14.79
C GLU A 30 3.24 21.24 13.40
N ILE A 31 4.15 20.67 12.59
CA ILE A 31 3.84 20.29 11.20
C ILE A 31 2.80 19.17 11.13
N ILE A 32 3.02 18.06 11.82
CA ILE A 32 2.10 16.93 11.78
C ILE A 32 0.72 17.31 12.34
N PRO A 33 0.59 17.97 13.51
CA PRO A 33 -0.71 18.44 14.01
C PRO A 33 -1.40 19.41 13.05
N TYR A 34 -0.68 20.42 12.54
CA TYR A 34 -1.26 21.39 11.60
C TYR A 34 -1.90 20.70 10.38
N PHE A 35 -1.19 19.76 9.74
CA PHE A 35 -1.74 19.04 8.58
C PHE A 35 -2.87 18.08 8.98
N SER A 36 -2.80 17.47 10.15
CA SER A 36 -3.84 16.57 10.65
C SER A 36 -5.15 17.29 10.97
N GLU A 37 -5.08 18.56 11.41
CA GLU A 37 -6.24 19.37 11.74
C GLU A 37 -6.88 20.04 10.52
N ASN A 38 -6.07 20.41 9.52
CA ASN A 38 -6.52 21.22 8.40
C ASN A 38 -6.74 20.44 7.10
N TYR A 39 -6.22 19.22 6.98
CA TYR A 39 -6.29 18.40 5.78
C TYR A 39 -6.60 16.94 6.12
N ARG A 40 -7.24 16.27 5.18
CA ARG A 40 -7.41 14.82 5.26
C ARG A 40 -6.10 14.12 4.89
N ILE A 41 -5.31 13.79 5.89
CA ILE A 41 -4.03 13.08 5.70
C ILE A 41 -4.07 11.69 6.35
N SER A 42 -3.28 10.79 5.77
CA SER A 42 -3.09 9.43 6.30
C SER A 42 -2.29 9.42 7.60
N ASN A 43 -2.54 8.41 8.42
CA ASN A 43 -1.69 8.08 9.56
C ASN A 43 -0.38 7.38 9.15
N PHE A 44 -0.30 6.87 7.93
CA PHE A 44 0.93 6.33 7.37
C PHE A 44 1.74 7.43 6.71
N ARG A 45 2.67 8.02 7.45
CA ARG A 45 3.50 9.14 7.01
C ARG A 45 4.90 8.68 6.66
N ILE A 46 5.45 9.26 5.59
CA ILE A 46 6.79 8.95 5.08
C ILE A 46 7.66 10.18 5.21
N ILE A 47 8.89 9.98 5.66
CA ILE A 47 9.95 10.99 5.59
C ILE A 47 11.02 10.55 4.60
N VAL A 48 11.49 11.51 3.79
CA VAL A 48 12.56 11.29 2.81
C VAL A 48 13.77 12.11 3.21
N GLY A 49 14.93 11.50 3.23
CA GLY A 49 16.18 12.19 3.50
C GLY A 49 17.33 11.70 2.64
N GLN A 50 18.29 12.61 2.37
CA GLN A 50 19.54 12.30 1.70
C GLN A 50 20.70 12.69 2.58
N GLU A 51 21.79 11.91 2.60
CA GLU A 51 22.97 12.11 3.43
C GLU A 51 22.64 12.32 4.92
N ARG A 52 22.90 13.53 5.41
CA ARG A 52 22.65 13.93 6.80
C ARG A 52 21.17 13.94 7.15
N THR A 53 20.32 14.39 6.22
CA THR A 53 18.88 14.36 6.45
C THR A 53 18.30 12.94 6.42
N ALA A 54 18.95 11.99 5.75
CA ALA A 54 18.63 10.56 5.87
C ALA A 54 18.95 10.02 7.27
N ASN A 55 20.07 10.43 7.85
CA ASN A 55 20.37 10.10 9.25
C ASN A 55 19.37 10.74 10.22
N PHE A 56 18.96 11.99 9.96
CA PHE A 56 17.93 12.68 10.74
C PHE A 56 16.57 11.93 10.68
N ALA A 57 16.20 11.42 9.51
CA ALA A 57 14.95 10.65 9.36
C ALA A 57 14.91 9.41 10.28
N ASN A 58 16.05 8.83 10.60
CA ASN A 58 16.13 7.65 11.46
C ASN A 58 15.70 7.94 12.91
N PHE A 59 15.82 9.17 13.39
CA PHE A 59 15.38 9.51 14.76
C PHE A 59 13.88 9.28 14.98
N PHE A 60 13.07 9.43 13.94
CA PHE A 60 11.61 9.20 14.04
C PHE A 60 11.28 7.73 14.30
N LEU A 61 12.17 6.80 13.96
CA LEU A 61 11.99 5.37 14.15
C LEU A 61 12.51 4.85 15.50
N LEU A 62 13.09 5.70 16.34
CA LEU A 62 13.65 5.28 17.63
C LEU A 62 12.62 5.24 18.77
N LYS A 63 11.35 5.58 18.49
CA LYS A 63 10.24 5.47 19.45
C LYS A 63 9.38 4.26 19.16
N GLN A 64 8.74 3.70 20.18
CA GLN A 64 7.91 2.50 20.05
C GLN A 64 6.64 2.74 19.20
N ASN A 65 6.07 3.94 19.27
CA ASN A 65 4.90 4.33 18.48
C ASN A 65 5.26 5.58 17.63
N PRO A 66 6.00 5.39 16.52
CA PRO A 66 6.43 6.50 15.70
C PRO A 66 5.27 7.10 14.90
N GLN A 67 5.21 8.43 14.85
CA GLN A 67 4.23 9.14 14.00
C GLN A 67 4.63 9.12 12.51
N ILE A 68 5.89 8.85 12.21
CA ILE A 68 6.44 8.59 10.88
C ILE A 68 6.70 7.10 10.79
N ARG A 69 6.06 6.41 9.84
CA ARG A 69 6.15 4.96 9.68
C ARG A 69 6.87 4.52 8.42
N GLY A 70 7.14 5.44 7.51
CA GLY A 70 7.95 5.20 6.32
C GLY A 70 9.22 6.05 6.33
N VAL A 71 10.36 5.45 6.05
CA VAL A 71 11.63 6.17 5.84
C VAL A 71 12.22 5.80 4.48
N ILE A 72 12.46 6.81 3.66
CA ILE A 72 13.23 6.69 2.43
C ILE A 72 14.58 7.34 2.67
N SER A 73 15.59 6.51 2.85
CA SER A 73 16.97 6.88 3.24
C SER A 73 17.88 6.79 2.01
N ILE A 74 18.29 7.93 1.50
CA ILE A 74 19.07 8.03 0.25
C ILE A 74 20.51 8.39 0.59
N SER A 75 21.47 7.52 0.21
CA SER A 75 22.89 7.75 0.44
C SER A 75 23.21 8.25 1.85
N PRO A 76 22.74 7.57 2.90
CA PRO A 76 22.79 8.09 4.25
C PRO A 76 24.20 8.22 4.78
N LYS A 77 24.43 9.33 5.48
CA LYS A 77 25.63 9.55 6.31
C LYS A 77 25.30 9.28 7.76
N ILE A 78 25.45 8.04 8.17
CA ILE A 78 25.00 7.52 9.46
C ILE A 78 25.88 8.00 10.61
N SER A 79 25.26 8.51 11.67
CA SER A 79 25.94 8.89 12.89
C SER A 79 26.35 7.68 13.73
N LYS A 80 27.32 7.90 14.61
CA LYS A 80 27.84 6.84 15.49
C LYS A 80 26.72 6.20 16.32
N ASN A 81 26.67 4.87 16.34
CA ASN A 81 25.69 4.06 17.04
C ASN A 81 24.25 4.06 16.46
N MET A 82 23.93 4.85 15.43
CA MET A 82 22.57 4.87 14.86
C MET A 82 22.13 3.47 14.40
N ASN A 83 23.02 2.70 13.74
CA ASN A 83 22.71 1.33 13.32
C ASN A 83 22.25 0.47 14.52
N ARG A 84 22.98 0.54 15.63
CA ARG A 84 22.67 -0.21 16.85
C ARG A 84 21.30 0.18 17.43
N TYR A 85 20.99 1.48 17.46
CA TYR A 85 19.70 1.97 17.97
C TYR A 85 18.54 1.58 17.06
N LEU A 86 18.72 1.71 15.74
CA LEU A 86 17.71 1.28 14.77
C LEU A 86 17.39 -0.21 14.90
N VAL A 87 18.41 -1.07 14.86
CA VAL A 87 18.21 -2.51 15.01
C VAL A 87 17.54 -2.84 16.35
N GLY A 88 18.03 -2.24 17.45
CA GLY A 88 17.49 -2.49 18.78
C GLY A 88 16.02 -2.10 18.93
N ASN A 89 15.56 -1.05 18.26
CA ASN A 89 14.17 -0.63 18.29
C ASN A 89 13.30 -1.38 17.27
N LEU A 90 13.75 -1.45 16.00
CA LEU A 90 12.98 -2.05 14.92
C LEU A 90 12.76 -3.56 15.12
N SER A 91 13.68 -4.25 15.79
CA SER A 91 13.48 -5.67 16.15
C SER A 91 12.30 -5.91 17.11
N LYS A 92 11.87 -4.90 17.85
CA LYS A 92 10.83 -5.01 18.90
C LYS A 92 9.60 -4.16 18.64
N ILE A 93 9.59 -3.37 17.57
CA ILE A 93 8.51 -2.43 17.29
C ILE A 93 7.21 -3.15 16.92
N ASN A 94 6.10 -2.67 17.44
CA ASN A 94 4.77 -3.19 17.12
C ASN A 94 4.10 -2.47 15.95
N SER A 95 4.50 -1.22 15.68
CA SER A 95 3.99 -0.45 14.54
C SER A 95 4.53 -1.00 13.21
N LYS A 96 3.71 -0.94 12.17
CA LYS A 96 4.15 -1.32 10.81
C LYS A 96 5.09 -0.24 10.27
N ILE A 97 6.30 -0.63 9.95
CA ILE A 97 7.37 0.26 9.46
C ILE A 97 7.84 -0.20 8.08
N VAL A 98 8.04 0.76 7.19
CA VAL A 98 8.74 0.55 5.92
C VAL A 98 10.01 1.38 5.91
N TYR A 99 11.11 0.74 5.57
CA TYR A 99 12.41 1.40 5.41
C TYR A 99 12.98 1.06 4.03
N THR A 100 13.17 2.06 3.21
CA THR A 100 13.87 1.91 1.93
C THR A 100 15.23 2.58 2.04
N LEU A 101 16.28 1.81 1.81
CA LEU A 101 17.66 2.28 1.73
C LEU A 101 18.09 2.32 0.27
N SER A 102 18.51 3.47 -0.22
CA SER A 102 19.01 3.59 -1.58
C SER A 102 20.40 4.21 -1.66
N SER A 103 21.17 3.75 -2.62
CA SER A 103 22.51 4.26 -2.94
C SER A 103 22.84 3.93 -4.41
N SER A 104 23.96 4.46 -4.88
CA SER A 104 24.51 4.14 -6.20
C SER A 104 25.90 3.55 -6.07
N LYS A 105 26.29 2.66 -6.98
CA LYS A 105 27.68 2.18 -7.07
C LYS A 105 28.70 3.28 -7.36
N LYS A 106 28.23 4.43 -7.85
CA LYS A 106 29.03 5.63 -8.13
C LYS A 106 29.00 6.66 -6.99
N ASP A 107 28.48 6.29 -5.83
CA ASP A 107 28.44 7.15 -4.66
C ASP A 107 29.84 7.31 -4.01
N PHE A 108 29.99 8.26 -3.09
CA PHE A 108 31.23 8.46 -2.36
C PHE A 108 31.59 7.23 -1.53
N GLU A 109 32.85 6.85 -1.48
CA GLU A 109 33.33 5.65 -0.77
C GLU A 109 32.88 5.60 0.70
N SER A 110 32.93 6.75 1.38
CA SER A 110 32.47 6.86 2.77
C SER A 110 30.98 6.59 2.94
N ILE A 111 30.17 6.94 1.95
CA ILE A 111 28.71 6.66 1.93
C ILE A 111 28.48 5.19 1.61
N LEU A 112 29.16 4.63 0.63
CA LEU A 112 29.06 3.20 0.29
C LEU A 112 29.34 2.30 1.49
N LYS A 113 30.35 2.64 2.30
CA LYS A 113 30.63 1.94 3.55
C LYS A 113 29.46 2.02 4.54
N ASN A 114 28.95 3.22 4.81
CA ASN A 114 27.79 3.42 5.69
C ASN A 114 26.55 2.66 5.20
N VAL A 115 26.26 2.70 3.89
CA VAL A 115 25.14 2.00 3.27
C VAL A 115 25.27 0.49 3.43
N SER A 116 26.47 -0.06 3.19
CA SER A 116 26.75 -1.49 3.35
C SER A 116 26.55 -1.96 4.80
N GLU A 117 27.10 -1.22 5.76
CA GLU A 117 26.95 -1.53 7.18
C GLU A 117 25.48 -1.44 7.65
N LEU A 118 24.77 -0.39 7.23
CA LEU A 118 23.35 -0.21 7.55
C LEU A 118 22.50 -1.30 6.91
N LYS A 119 22.76 -1.64 5.64
CA LYS A 119 22.05 -2.71 4.92
C LYS A 119 22.17 -4.04 5.67
N ILE A 120 23.39 -4.46 6.01
CA ILE A 120 23.62 -5.70 6.76
C ILE A 120 22.86 -5.68 8.09
N SER A 121 22.88 -4.55 8.78
CA SER A 121 22.19 -4.39 10.06
C SER A 121 20.68 -4.49 9.94
N LEU A 122 20.09 -3.89 8.91
CA LEU A 122 18.64 -3.90 8.69
C LEU A 122 18.15 -5.23 8.12
N ASP A 123 18.94 -5.89 7.26
CA ASP A 123 18.65 -7.24 6.74
C ASP A 123 18.57 -8.30 7.85
N SER A 124 19.26 -8.07 8.97
CA SER A 124 19.26 -8.99 10.12
C SER A 124 18.03 -8.91 11.02
N ILE A 125 17.10 -7.99 10.75
CA ILE A 125 15.92 -7.77 11.60
C ILE A 125 14.81 -8.76 11.23
N GLU A 126 14.50 -9.66 12.15
CA GLU A 126 13.39 -10.59 12.08
C GLU A 126 12.16 -10.02 12.82
N ASN A 127 11.40 -9.14 12.15
CA ASN A 127 10.16 -8.59 12.69
C ASN A 127 9.11 -8.45 11.58
N LYS A 128 7.99 -9.16 11.71
CA LYS A 128 6.85 -9.11 10.75
C LYS A 128 6.24 -7.72 10.56
N ASN A 129 6.52 -6.79 11.45
CA ASN A 129 6.07 -5.41 11.39
C ASN A 129 7.07 -4.47 10.69
N PHE A 130 8.25 -4.97 10.35
CA PHE A 130 9.29 -4.22 9.68
C PHE A 130 9.50 -4.74 8.26
N LYS A 131 9.28 -3.87 7.26
CA LYS A 131 9.57 -4.14 5.86
C LYS A 131 10.81 -3.34 5.47
N PHE A 132 11.85 -4.02 5.02
CA PHE A 132 13.08 -3.41 4.53
C PHE A 132 13.29 -3.69 3.05
N GLU A 133 13.73 -2.69 2.31
CA GLU A 133 14.15 -2.82 0.93
C GLU A 133 15.42 -2.02 0.68
N SER A 134 16.34 -2.60 -0.10
CA SER A 134 17.57 -1.94 -0.53
C SER A 134 17.58 -1.78 -2.05
N LEU A 135 17.68 -0.54 -2.51
CA LEU A 135 17.73 -0.15 -3.93
C LEU A 135 19.14 0.34 -4.27
N ILE A 136 19.91 -0.47 -4.98
CA ILE A 136 21.26 -0.12 -5.43
C ILE A 136 21.23 0.18 -6.92
N PHE A 137 21.59 1.41 -7.28
CA PHE A 137 21.63 1.88 -8.66
C PHE A 137 23.05 1.77 -9.22
N ASP A 138 23.15 1.35 -10.49
CA ASP A 138 24.46 1.09 -11.10
C ASP A 138 25.15 2.35 -11.61
N ASN A 139 24.40 3.27 -12.19
CA ASN A 139 24.97 4.35 -12.99
C ASN A 139 24.60 5.77 -12.53
N GLU A 140 23.75 5.90 -11.53
CA GLU A 140 23.29 7.19 -11.05
C GLU A 140 24.38 7.88 -10.22
N ASN A 141 24.57 9.17 -10.44
CA ASN A 141 25.45 9.94 -9.54
C ASN A 141 24.69 10.37 -8.28
N HIS A 142 25.44 10.72 -7.25
CA HIS A 142 24.93 11.12 -5.94
C HIS A 142 23.81 12.18 -5.99
N TYR A 143 23.93 13.17 -6.87
CA TYR A 143 22.99 14.31 -6.94
C TYR A 143 21.69 14.00 -7.70
N ILE A 144 21.74 13.06 -8.64
CA ILE A 144 20.57 12.62 -9.41
C ILE A 144 19.80 11.51 -8.67
N LEU A 145 20.46 10.80 -7.78
CA LEU A 145 19.92 9.62 -7.09
C LEU A 145 18.52 9.86 -6.47
N PRO A 146 18.20 11.01 -5.85
CA PRO A 146 16.85 11.24 -5.33
C PRO A 146 15.74 11.15 -6.39
N SER A 147 15.99 11.65 -7.60
CA SER A 147 14.99 11.66 -8.67
C SER A 147 14.58 10.26 -9.18
N VAL A 148 15.44 9.28 -9.04
CA VAL A 148 15.18 7.88 -9.42
C VAL A 148 14.81 7.01 -8.21
N SER A 149 15.35 7.33 -7.05
CA SER A 149 15.15 6.58 -5.82
C SER A 149 13.76 6.82 -5.22
N VAL A 150 13.31 8.09 -5.13
CA VAL A 150 12.03 8.42 -4.47
C VAL A 150 10.84 7.76 -5.16
N PRO A 151 10.64 7.83 -6.49
CA PRO A 151 9.53 7.15 -7.15
C PRO A 151 9.54 5.63 -6.94
N LYS A 152 10.72 5.00 -7.03
CA LYS A 152 10.84 3.54 -6.79
C LYS A 152 10.52 3.16 -5.35
N SER A 153 11.01 3.93 -4.39
CA SER A 153 10.76 3.70 -2.97
C SER A 153 9.27 3.88 -2.61
N ILE A 154 8.62 4.90 -3.18
CA ILE A 154 7.17 5.11 -3.00
C ILE A 154 6.39 3.93 -3.58
N ARG A 155 6.71 3.50 -4.81
CA ARG A 155 6.09 2.33 -5.44
C ARG A 155 6.22 1.07 -4.59
N SER A 156 7.42 0.81 -4.06
CA SER A 156 7.64 -0.32 -3.17
C SER A 156 6.89 -0.20 -1.86
N THR A 157 6.90 0.99 -1.26
CA THR A 157 6.18 1.25 -0.01
C THR A 157 4.69 0.97 -0.14
N TYR A 158 4.07 1.39 -1.25
CA TYR A 158 2.64 1.23 -1.52
C TYR A 158 2.31 0.02 -2.43
N SER A 159 3.21 -0.96 -2.56
CA SER A 159 2.98 -2.12 -3.43
C SER A 159 1.71 -2.91 -3.09
N MET A 160 1.35 -3.04 -1.81
CA MET A 160 0.09 -3.69 -1.42
C MET A 160 -1.16 -2.83 -1.67
N TYR A 161 -0.98 -1.52 -1.89
CA TYR A 161 -2.09 -0.59 -2.11
C TYR A 161 -2.55 -0.55 -3.58
N SER A 162 -1.74 -1.08 -4.49
CA SER A 162 -2.08 -1.23 -5.91
C SER A 162 -3.20 -2.24 -6.08
N ASP A 163 -3.96 -2.11 -7.14
CA ASP A 163 -4.94 -3.12 -7.53
C ASP A 163 -4.25 -4.43 -7.94
N ILE A 164 -5.02 -5.51 -7.97
CA ILE A 164 -4.56 -6.83 -8.42
C ILE A 164 -4.04 -6.68 -9.85
N ASP A 165 -2.78 -7.02 -10.05
CA ASP A 165 -2.17 -7.05 -11.37
C ASP A 165 -2.13 -8.48 -11.93
N LYS A 166 -1.74 -8.58 -13.20
CA LYS A 166 -1.62 -9.89 -13.86
C LYS A 166 -0.67 -10.85 -13.13
N VAL A 167 0.38 -10.34 -12.50
CA VAL A 167 1.35 -11.19 -11.78
C VAL A 167 0.70 -11.76 -10.52
N GLU A 168 -0.01 -10.95 -9.73
CA GLU A 168 -0.76 -11.40 -8.55
C GLU A 168 -1.85 -12.39 -8.96
N TYR A 169 -2.57 -12.14 -10.06
CA TYR A 169 -3.56 -13.05 -10.59
C TYR A 169 -2.93 -14.42 -10.96
N ASP A 170 -1.96 -14.44 -11.87
CA ASP A 170 -1.34 -15.66 -12.41
C ASP A 170 -0.60 -16.48 -11.33
N THR A 171 -0.04 -15.83 -10.32
CA THR A 171 0.78 -16.52 -9.31
C THR A 171 0.02 -16.92 -8.06
N ILE A 172 -1.05 -16.20 -7.72
CA ILE A 172 -1.79 -16.40 -6.47
C ILE A 172 -3.25 -16.76 -6.73
N ILE A 173 -4.02 -15.86 -7.40
CA ILE A 173 -5.48 -16.01 -7.48
C ILE A 173 -5.88 -17.23 -8.29
N SER A 174 -5.29 -17.42 -9.48
CA SER A 174 -5.58 -18.57 -10.34
C SER A 174 -5.27 -19.94 -9.69
N LYS A 175 -4.54 -19.95 -8.58
CA LYS A 175 -4.13 -21.15 -7.84
C LYS A 175 -4.75 -21.27 -6.46
N LEU A 176 -5.76 -20.46 -6.16
CA LEU A 176 -6.42 -20.51 -4.86
C LEU A 176 -7.12 -21.85 -4.66
N ASP A 177 -6.86 -22.47 -3.53
CA ASP A 177 -7.59 -23.63 -2.99
C ASP A 177 -8.71 -23.22 -2.02
N LYS A 178 -8.87 -21.92 -1.80
CA LYS A 178 -9.85 -21.29 -0.90
C LYS A 178 -10.72 -20.28 -1.65
N SER A 179 -11.74 -19.78 -0.97
CA SER A 179 -12.63 -18.77 -1.54
C SER A 179 -11.86 -17.53 -2.01
N PRO A 180 -11.97 -17.13 -3.30
CA PRO A 180 -11.39 -15.90 -3.81
C PRO A 180 -12.03 -14.66 -3.16
N ILE A 181 -13.27 -14.74 -2.71
CA ILE A 181 -13.94 -13.67 -1.95
C ILE A 181 -13.25 -13.44 -0.61
N GLU A 182 -12.88 -14.52 0.10
CA GLU A 182 -12.11 -14.41 1.35
C GLU A 182 -10.70 -13.88 1.09
N TYR A 183 -10.06 -14.28 0.00
CA TYR A 183 -8.78 -13.73 -0.39
C TYR A 183 -8.88 -12.20 -0.55
N LEU A 184 -9.88 -11.72 -1.30
CA LEU A 184 -10.11 -10.30 -1.55
C LEU A 184 -10.34 -9.53 -0.24
N LYS A 185 -11.23 -10.01 0.62
CA LYS A 185 -11.46 -9.41 1.96
C LYS A 185 -10.19 -9.35 2.81
N ASN A 186 -9.42 -10.43 2.84
CA ASN A 186 -8.18 -10.49 3.60
C ASN A 186 -7.08 -9.59 3.02
N ARG A 187 -7.06 -9.39 1.70
CA ARG A 187 -6.15 -8.45 1.03
C ARG A 187 -6.41 -7.02 1.52
N TYR A 188 -7.64 -6.56 1.51
CA TYR A 188 -8.02 -5.22 1.95
C TYR A 188 -7.88 -5.04 3.47
N LYS A 189 -8.16 -6.07 4.25
CA LYS A 189 -7.84 -6.06 5.67
C LYS A 189 -6.35 -5.86 5.93
N ARG A 190 -5.47 -6.52 5.18
CA ARG A 190 -4.01 -6.31 5.30
C ARG A 190 -3.59 -4.90 4.93
N ILE A 191 -4.22 -4.29 3.90
CA ILE A 191 -4.00 -2.89 3.52
C ILE A 191 -4.37 -1.98 4.70
N LYS A 192 -5.57 -2.14 5.27
CA LYS A 192 -6.02 -1.40 6.45
C LYS A 192 -5.07 -1.56 7.63
N ASP A 193 -4.74 -2.80 7.99
CA ASP A 193 -3.87 -3.11 9.14
C ASP A 193 -2.45 -2.55 8.96
N PHE A 194 -1.98 -2.43 7.71
CA PHE A 194 -0.63 -1.97 7.41
C PHE A 194 -0.55 -0.44 7.34
N TYR A 195 -1.44 0.19 6.58
CA TYR A 195 -1.39 1.64 6.32
C TYR A 195 -2.26 2.45 7.30
N ASP A 196 -3.13 1.79 8.07
CA ASP A 196 -4.14 2.42 8.92
C ASP A 196 -5.12 3.26 8.10
N GLU A 197 -5.53 2.71 6.95
CA GLU A 197 -6.41 3.34 5.96
C GLU A 197 -7.49 2.38 5.51
N ASP A 198 -8.73 2.84 5.55
CA ASP A 198 -9.86 2.14 4.94
C ASP A 198 -9.87 2.42 3.43
N LYS A 199 -9.43 1.44 2.65
CA LYS A 199 -9.54 1.46 1.19
C LYS A 199 -10.75 0.63 0.77
N THR A 200 -11.67 1.21 0.02
CA THR A 200 -12.75 0.50 -0.65
C THR A 200 -12.16 -0.47 -1.68
N ILE A 201 -12.71 -1.66 -1.79
CA ILE A 201 -12.28 -2.64 -2.80
C ILE A 201 -12.49 -2.05 -4.19
N SER A 202 -11.45 -2.02 -5.01
CA SER A 202 -11.53 -1.43 -6.35
C SER A 202 -12.37 -2.29 -7.29
N VAL A 203 -12.99 -1.66 -8.28
CA VAL A 203 -13.74 -2.37 -9.32
C VAL A 203 -12.84 -3.34 -10.09
N ASN A 204 -11.60 -2.96 -10.35
CA ASN A 204 -10.61 -3.84 -10.98
C ASN A 204 -10.34 -5.12 -10.17
N ASP A 205 -10.32 -5.02 -8.85
CA ASP A 205 -10.11 -6.20 -8.00
C ASP A 205 -11.37 -7.10 -7.97
N PHE A 206 -12.57 -6.53 -8.10
CA PHE A 206 -13.79 -7.30 -8.34
C PHE A 206 -13.73 -8.04 -9.69
N MET A 207 -13.27 -7.36 -10.75
CA MET A 207 -13.12 -7.98 -12.08
C MET A 207 -12.09 -9.12 -12.08
N ALA A 208 -11.02 -9.02 -11.30
CA ALA A 208 -10.05 -10.10 -11.16
C ALA A 208 -10.67 -11.35 -10.48
N ILE A 209 -11.60 -11.16 -9.54
CA ILE A 209 -12.35 -12.29 -8.95
C ILE A 209 -13.40 -12.86 -9.92
N GLU A 210 -14.02 -12.01 -10.72
CA GLU A 210 -14.91 -12.43 -11.81
C GLU A 210 -14.18 -13.33 -12.81
N GLU A 211 -12.98 -12.93 -13.27
CA GLU A 211 -12.14 -13.73 -14.16
C GLU A 211 -11.88 -15.13 -13.57
N TYR A 212 -11.54 -15.22 -12.28
CA TYR A 212 -11.39 -16.51 -11.59
C TYR A 212 -12.67 -17.34 -11.58
N ILE A 213 -13.83 -16.70 -11.35
CA ILE A 213 -15.14 -17.39 -11.34
C ILE A 213 -15.46 -17.98 -12.73
N GLU A 214 -15.22 -17.20 -13.78
CA GLU A 214 -15.46 -17.61 -15.17
C GLU A 214 -14.52 -18.77 -15.60
N GLU A 215 -13.20 -18.63 -15.33
CA GLU A 215 -12.22 -19.65 -15.69
C GLU A 215 -12.46 -21.01 -15.03
N ASN A 216 -13.07 -21.02 -13.83
CA ASN A 216 -13.31 -22.23 -13.04
C ASN A 216 -14.80 -22.67 -13.03
N GLU A 217 -15.68 -21.95 -13.72
CA GLU A 217 -17.11 -22.20 -13.75
C GLU A 217 -17.77 -22.22 -12.34
N PHE A 218 -17.22 -21.42 -11.39
CA PHE A 218 -17.72 -21.36 -10.01
C PHE A 218 -18.83 -20.32 -9.83
N PHE A 219 -19.81 -20.34 -10.72
CA PHE A 219 -20.86 -19.33 -10.86
C PHE A 219 -21.67 -19.05 -9.59
N ASN A 220 -21.75 -20.01 -8.68
CA ASN A 220 -22.38 -19.79 -7.37
C ASN A 220 -21.70 -18.67 -6.55
N LEU A 221 -20.41 -18.40 -6.78
CA LEU A 221 -19.67 -17.34 -6.08
C LEU A 221 -20.10 -15.93 -6.49
N TYR A 222 -20.76 -15.77 -7.63
CA TYR A 222 -21.34 -14.49 -8.04
C TYR A 222 -22.32 -13.92 -7.02
N ASN A 223 -23.05 -14.79 -6.30
CA ASN A 223 -23.93 -14.33 -5.22
C ASN A 223 -23.14 -13.63 -4.10
N ASP A 224 -22.06 -14.24 -3.63
CA ASP A 224 -21.22 -13.68 -2.58
C ASP A 224 -20.48 -12.43 -3.06
N LEU A 225 -20.04 -12.42 -4.33
CA LEU A 225 -19.41 -11.25 -4.96
C LEU A 225 -20.40 -10.09 -5.06
N SER A 226 -21.67 -10.35 -5.39
CA SER A 226 -22.75 -9.35 -5.40
C SER A 226 -22.97 -8.74 -4.02
N GLU A 227 -23.05 -9.56 -2.97
CA GLU A 227 -23.25 -9.06 -1.61
C GLU A 227 -22.05 -8.22 -1.15
N LEU A 228 -20.82 -8.60 -1.51
CA LEU A 228 -19.63 -7.81 -1.24
C LEU A 228 -19.65 -6.48 -2.01
N ALA A 229 -20.02 -6.51 -3.30
CA ALA A 229 -20.15 -5.31 -4.12
C ALA A 229 -21.20 -4.34 -3.55
N LYS A 230 -22.29 -4.85 -3.01
CA LYS A 230 -23.34 -4.04 -2.36
C LYS A 230 -22.83 -3.33 -1.11
N GLN A 231 -21.91 -3.97 -0.36
CA GLN A 231 -21.31 -3.39 0.84
C GLN A 231 -20.26 -2.33 0.50
N GLU A 232 -19.41 -2.61 -0.48
CA GLU A 232 -18.27 -1.75 -0.84
C GLU A 232 -18.68 -0.60 -1.76
N HIS A 233 -19.66 -0.81 -2.65
CA HIS A 233 -20.14 0.14 -3.65
C HIS A 233 -21.67 0.31 -3.58
N PRO A 234 -22.20 0.81 -2.47
CA PRO A 234 -23.64 0.94 -2.29
C PRO A 234 -24.26 1.89 -3.32
N GLY A 235 -25.41 1.50 -3.89
CA GLY A 235 -26.14 2.31 -4.86
C GLY A 235 -25.55 2.33 -6.28
N THR A 236 -24.55 1.50 -6.56
CA THR A 236 -23.96 1.36 -7.90
C THR A 236 -24.49 0.12 -8.64
N VAL A 237 -24.27 0.10 -9.94
CA VAL A 237 -24.66 -1.02 -10.83
C VAL A 237 -23.89 -2.32 -10.53
N LEU A 238 -22.76 -2.25 -9.82
CA LEU A 238 -21.85 -3.39 -9.62
C LEU A 238 -22.52 -4.59 -8.94
N ALA A 239 -23.24 -4.34 -7.84
CA ALA A 239 -23.95 -5.39 -7.13
C ALA A 239 -25.05 -6.05 -7.99
N SER A 240 -25.77 -5.24 -8.76
CA SER A 240 -26.83 -5.74 -9.68
C SER A 240 -26.23 -6.54 -10.83
N TYR A 241 -25.07 -6.13 -11.34
CA TYR A 241 -24.35 -6.87 -12.35
C TYR A 241 -24.03 -8.29 -11.87
N TYR A 242 -23.33 -8.42 -10.75
CA TYR A 242 -22.97 -9.76 -10.23
C TYR A 242 -24.20 -10.57 -9.80
N LYS A 243 -25.25 -9.93 -9.31
CA LYS A 243 -26.48 -10.64 -8.99
C LYS A 243 -27.20 -11.15 -10.24
N GLY A 244 -27.18 -10.37 -11.32
CA GLY A 244 -27.68 -10.78 -12.63
C GLY A 244 -26.87 -11.96 -13.17
N ARG A 245 -25.53 -11.87 -13.17
CA ARG A 245 -24.64 -12.99 -13.57
C ARG A 245 -24.96 -14.26 -12.78
N PHE A 246 -25.14 -14.14 -11.46
CA PHE A 246 -25.54 -15.30 -10.64
C PHE A 246 -26.83 -15.94 -11.14
N MET A 247 -27.89 -15.16 -11.41
CA MET A 247 -29.15 -15.69 -11.84
C MET A 247 -29.08 -16.30 -13.25
N GLU A 248 -28.38 -15.65 -14.16
CA GLU A 248 -28.14 -16.10 -15.52
C GLU A 248 -27.41 -17.44 -15.56
N GLU A 249 -26.28 -17.56 -14.89
CA GLU A 249 -25.44 -18.76 -14.89
C GLU A 249 -26.03 -19.93 -14.05
N THR A 250 -26.94 -19.63 -13.12
CA THR A 250 -27.58 -20.67 -12.30
C THR A 250 -28.99 -21.06 -12.82
N GLY A 251 -29.36 -20.58 -14.00
CA GLY A 251 -30.55 -21.08 -14.74
C GLY A 251 -31.84 -20.31 -14.47
N ASP A 252 -31.78 -19.06 -14.06
CA ASP A 252 -32.95 -18.17 -13.90
C ASP A 252 -32.75 -16.86 -14.72
N PRO A 253 -32.60 -16.97 -16.06
CA PRO A 253 -32.33 -15.82 -16.93
C PRO A 253 -33.45 -14.76 -16.90
N GLU A 254 -34.66 -15.13 -16.64
CA GLU A 254 -35.77 -14.16 -16.51
C GLU A 254 -35.51 -13.21 -15.32
N LYS A 255 -35.11 -13.73 -14.17
CA LYS A 255 -34.75 -12.88 -13.03
C LYS A 255 -33.50 -12.05 -13.32
N ALA A 256 -32.50 -12.61 -14.00
CA ALA A 256 -31.28 -11.86 -14.39
C ALA A 256 -31.69 -10.62 -15.23
N MET A 257 -32.53 -10.80 -16.24
CA MET A 257 -33.07 -9.71 -17.07
C MET A 257 -33.70 -8.59 -16.24
N TYR A 258 -34.58 -8.94 -15.28
CA TYR A 258 -35.22 -7.93 -14.42
C TYR A 258 -34.21 -7.21 -13.51
N ILE A 259 -33.20 -7.92 -12.98
CA ILE A 259 -32.13 -7.34 -12.14
C ILE A 259 -31.35 -6.33 -12.97
N TYR A 260 -30.86 -6.69 -14.15
CA TYR A 260 -30.14 -5.79 -15.03
C TYR A 260 -30.92 -4.51 -15.38
N ARG A 261 -32.18 -4.66 -15.71
CA ARG A 261 -33.07 -3.50 -15.98
C ARG A 261 -33.28 -2.60 -14.77
N SER A 262 -33.40 -3.18 -13.57
CA SER A 262 -33.60 -2.41 -12.34
C SER A 262 -32.39 -1.53 -11.99
N ALA A 263 -31.20 -1.88 -12.48
CA ALA A 263 -29.97 -1.13 -12.26
C ALA A 263 -29.89 0.20 -13.01
N TYR A 264 -30.83 0.50 -13.92
CA TYR A 264 -30.82 1.72 -14.74
C TYR A 264 -30.78 3.02 -13.92
N ASN A 265 -31.35 3.03 -12.72
CA ASN A 265 -31.38 4.20 -11.83
C ASN A 265 -30.18 4.26 -10.87
N MET A 266 -29.24 3.32 -10.94
CA MET A 266 -28.06 3.25 -10.07
C MET A 266 -26.89 4.05 -10.66
N MET A 267 -25.88 4.31 -9.86
CA MET A 267 -24.64 4.95 -10.32
C MET A 267 -23.76 3.96 -11.07
N GLU A 268 -23.16 4.41 -12.13
CA GLU A 268 -22.14 3.66 -12.87
C GLU A 268 -20.83 3.56 -12.08
N VAL A 269 -20.04 2.55 -12.42
CA VAL A 269 -18.67 2.42 -11.92
C VAL A 269 -17.72 2.31 -13.10
N GLU A 270 -16.43 2.45 -12.86
CA GLU A 270 -15.41 2.31 -13.90
C GLU A 270 -15.54 0.95 -14.61
N GLY A 271 -15.62 0.98 -15.93
CA GLY A 271 -15.74 -0.23 -16.76
C GLY A 271 -17.14 -0.86 -16.84
N LEU A 272 -18.13 -0.38 -16.06
CA LEU A 272 -19.47 -0.96 -16.05
C LEU A 272 -20.56 0.12 -16.13
N THR A 273 -21.25 0.19 -17.26
CA THR A 273 -22.27 1.18 -17.57
C THR A 273 -23.69 0.61 -17.48
N LYS A 274 -24.66 1.49 -17.34
CA LYS A 274 -26.10 1.14 -17.37
C LYS A 274 -26.50 0.56 -18.72
N GLU A 275 -25.97 1.14 -19.79
CA GLU A 275 -26.21 0.69 -21.16
C GLU A 275 -25.75 -0.74 -21.35
N TYR A 276 -24.62 -1.13 -20.78
CA TYR A 276 -24.15 -2.51 -20.84
C TYR A 276 -25.09 -3.48 -20.13
N LEU A 277 -25.60 -3.13 -18.94
CA LEU A 277 -26.58 -3.97 -18.24
C LEU A 277 -27.89 -4.07 -19.03
N LEU A 278 -28.34 -2.99 -19.67
CA LEU A 278 -29.52 -3.05 -20.55
C LEU A 278 -29.27 -3.94 -21.76
N GLN A 279 -28.06 -3.91 -22.35
CA GLN A 279 -27.72 -4.83 -23.45
C GLN A 279 -27.77 -6.29 -23.01
N LEU A 280 -27.29 -6.63 -21.83
CA LEU A 280 -27.40 -7.97 -21.25
C LEU A 280 -28.86 -8.37 -21.07
N ALA A 281 -29.69 -7.47 -20.57
CA ALA A 281 -31.10 -7.73 -20.38
C ALA A 281 -31.87 -7.94 -21.72
N GLU A 282 -31.54 -7.17 -22.76
CA GLU A 282 -32.16 -7.35 -24.08
C GLU A 282 -31.66 -8.64 -24.77
N SER A 283 -30.37 -9.00 -24.63
CA SER A 283 -29.85 -10.27 -25.14
C SER A 283 -30.61 -11.47 -24.54
N ILE A 284 -30.79 -11.48 -23.21
CA ILE A 284 -31.57 -12.54 -22.53
C ILE A 284 -33.02 -12.58 -23.06
N LYS A 285 -33.63 -11.41 -23.25
CA LYS A 285 -35.00 -11.33 -23.77
C LYS A 285 -35.14 -11.94 -25.19
N GLU A 286 -34.14 -11.65 -26.05
CA GLU A 286 -34.12 -12.20 -27.42
C GLU A 286 -33.86 -13.70 -27.43
N ASP A 287 -32.90 -14.18 -26.63
CA ASP A 287 -32.49 -15.59 -26.60
C ASP A 287 -33.59 -16.52 -26.05
N PHE A 288 -34.38 -16.05 -25.10
CA PHE A 288 -35.42 -16.83 -24.42
C PHE A 288 -36.85 -16.45 -24.84
N ASN A 289 -37.03 -15.46 -25.72
CA ASN A 289 -38.33 -14.96 -26.18
C ASN A 289 -39.29 -14.49 -25.03
N TYR A 290 -38.71 -13.76 -24.05
CA TYR A 290 -39.47 -13.18 -22.94
C TYR A 290 -40.24 -11.89 -23.32
#